data_a417ccba8c0bc8f0fc646ac4c6d50fcf
#
_entry.id   a417ccba8c0bc8f0fc646ac4c6d50fcf
#
_cell.length_a   1.000
_cell.length_b   1.000
_cell.length_c   1.000
_cell.angle_alpha   90.00
_cell.angle_beta   90.00
_cell.angle_gamma   90.00
#
_symmetry.space_group_name_H-M   'P 1'
#
loop_
_entity.id
_entity.type
_entity.pdbx_description
1 polymer ?
#
loop_
_entity_poly.entity_id
_entity_poly.type
_entity_poly.pdbx_seq_one_letter_code
_entity_poly.pdbx_strand_id
1 'polypeptide(L)'
;MTTEPLIRNISDTALWVAMYRAWETEQPNPVFRDPYARRLAGTRGEEIMAKIKVAHRHAWSYTARTYNVDSFVTQEIANGADMVIDLAAGLDTRPYRMQLPSSLQWIEIDLPELLTYKDQVLKGEKPVCRLERIPFDLANAGARRALFEELGRAAKRAVIISEGLIVYLTAAEVSNLARDLAAPASFQRWATDLCSPRLLTMLQKQVGSQLGQAGAPLKFAPEQGPAFFTECGWTPIDVRSMLQSAAELKRLPLLMRLFALFPDPKGTKPKQIWGGVVQLEKK
;
A
#
# COMPACT_ATOMS: atom_id res chain seq x y z
N MET A 1 -23.48 25.00 -12.75
CA MET A 1 -22.03 24.73 -12.67
C MET A 1 -21.90 23.36 -12.03
N THR A 2 -21.62 22.32 -12.81
CA THR A 2 -21.32 21.00 -12.29
C THR A 2 -19.94 21.09 -11.65
N THR A 3 -19.88 21.10 -10.32
CA THR A 3 -18.60 21.04 -9.61
C THR A 3 -17.97 19.68 -9.91
N GLU A 4 -16.79 19.70 -10.51
CA GLU A 4 -15.99 18.48 -10.76
C GLU A 4 -15.86 17.69 -9.46
N PRO A 5 -16.03 16.34 -9.49
CA PRO A 5 -15.93 15.53 -8.27
C PRO A 5 -14.54 15.65 -7.63
N LEU A 6 -14.49 15.60 -6.30
CA LEU A 6 -13.25 15.75 -5.54
C LEU A 6 -12.24 14.66 -5.91
N ILE A 7 -12.69 13.43 -6.05
CA ILE A 7 -11.90 12.29 -6.54
C ILE A 7 -12.57 11.84 -7.85
N ARG A 8 -11.85 11.93 -8.96
CA ARG A 8 -12.39 11.65 -10.32
C ARG A 8 -12.30 10.18 -10.69
N ASN A 9 -11.23 9.53 -10.24
CA ASN A 9 -10.93 8.13 -10.50
C ASN A 9 -10.01 7.57 -9.40
N ILE A 10 -9.70 6.27 -9.49
CA ILE A 10 -8.84 5.60 -8.52
C ILE A 10 -7.42 6.20 -8.48
N SER A 11 -6.91 6.76 -9.59
CA SER A 11 -5.58 7.37 -9.64
C SER A 11 -5.47 8.63 -8.77
N ASP A 12 -6.57 9.38 -8.58
CA ASP A 12 -6.60 10.53 -7.67
C ASP A 12 -6.32 10.11 -6.21
N THR A 13 -6.57 8.84 -5.83
CA THR A 13 -6.23 8.33 -4.49
C THR A 13 -4.72 8.19 -4.31
N ALA A 14 -3.97 7.91 -5.36
CA ALA A 14 -2.50 7.87 -5.31
C ALA A 14 -1.88 9.26 -5.06
N LEU A 15 -2.49 10.32 -5.65
CA LEU A 15 -2.08 11.71 -5.37
C LEU A 15 -2.30 12.06 -3.90
N TRP A 16 -3.43 11.66 -3.35
CA TRP A 16 -3.76 11.85 -1.94
C TRP A 16 -2.72 11.16 -1.03
N VAL A 17 -2.39 9.89 -1.30
CA VAL A 17 -1.38 9.15 -0.52
C VAL A 17 0.01 9.79 -0.66
N ALA A 18 0.38 10.28 -1.84
CA ALA A 18 1.65 10.99 -2.04
C ALA A 18 1.74 12.25 -1.15
N MET A 19 0.64 12.98 -0.96
CA MET A 19 0.63 14.14 -0.05
C MET A 19 0.96 13.77 1.41
N TYR A 20 0.51 12.63 1.91
CA TYR A 20 0.88 12.20 3.26
C TYR A 20 2.38 11.94 3.40
N ARG A 21 3.01 11.36 2.36
CA ARG A 21 4.47 11.17 2.35
C ARG A 21 5.21 12.50 2.25
N ALA A 22 4.67 13.46 1.50
CA ALA A 22 5.22 14.82 1.45
C ALA A 22 5.16 15.49 2.83
N TRP A 23 4.02 15.44 3.50
CA TRP A 23 3.88 16.02 4.85
C TRP A 23 4.79 15.37 5.89
N GLU A 24 5.00 14.05 5.83
CA GLU A 24 5.97 13.40 6.72
C GLU A 24 7.39 13.87 6.42
N THR A 25 7.75 13.99 5.15
CA THR A 25 9.08 14.46 4.72
C THR A 25 9.40 15.87 5.22
N GLU A 26 8.38 16.72 5.32
CA GLU A 26 8.49 18.12 5.76
C GLU A 26 8.53 18.28 7.29
N GLN A 27 8.33 17.20 8.06
CA GLN A 27 8.46 17.26 9.51
C GLN A 27 9.92 17.57 9.91
N PRO A 28 10.15 18.25 11.03
CA PRO A 28 11.52 18.52 11.53
C PRO A 28 12.35 17.23 11.71
N ASN A 29 11.69 16.16 12.18
CA ASN A 29 12.31 14.85 12.40
C ASN A 29 11.50 13.78 11.67
N PRO A 30 11.59 13.69 10.34
CA PRO A 30 10.78 12.77 9.56
C PRO A 30 11.19 11.31 9.80
N VAL A 31 10.23 10.41 9.84
CA VAL A 31 10.42 8.96 9.98
C VAL A 31 11.06 8.38 8.72
N PHE A 32 10.67 8.92 7.59
CA PHE A 32 11.28 8.66 6.28
C PHE A 32 11.28 9.96 5.47
N ARG A 33 12.09 9.98 4.41
CA ARG A 33 12.11 11.10 3.46
C ARG A 33 11.69 10.61 2.09
N ASP A 34 10.75 11.33 1.48
CA ASP A 34 10.32 11.14 0.09
C ASP A 34 10.38 12.49 -0.64
N PRO A 35 11.55 12.85 -1.20
CA PRO A 35 11.74 14.15 -1.86
C PRO A 35 10.91 14.32 -3.14
N TYR A 36 10.33 13.23 -3.65
CA TYR A 36 9.52 13.21 -4.87
C TYR A 36 8.03 13.35 -4.60
N ALA A 37 7.58 13.05 -3.37
CA ALA A 37 6.16 12.89 -3.05
C ALA A 37 5.33 14.14 -3.36
N ARG A 38 5.80 15.33 -3.02
CA ARG A 38 5.05 16.58 -3.28
C ARG A 38 4.93 16.85 -4.77
N ARG A 39 6.02 16.65 -5.54
CA ARG A 39 6.01 16.82 -6.99
C ARG A 39 5.05 15.81 -7.67
N LEU A 40 5.04 14.57 -7.20
CA LEU A 40 4.12 13.53 -7.68
C LEU A 40 2.67 13.81 -7.32
N ALA A 41 2.39 14.35 -6.14
CA ALA A 41 1.04 14.74 -5.76
C ALA A 41 0.51 15.91 -6.60
N GLY A 42 1.39 16.85 -6.94
CA GLY A 42 1.08 18.02 -7.76
C GLY A 42 -0.04 18.88 -7.16
N THR A 43 -0.47 19.89 -7.89
CA THR A 43 -1.56 20.80 -7.48
C THR A 43 -2.86 20.04 -7.19
N ARG A 44 -3.13 18.97 -7.95
CA ARG A 44 -4.34 18.17 -7.75
C ARG A 44 -4.37 17.46 -6.40
N GLY A 45 -3.24 16.88 -5.96
CA GLY A 45 -3.12 16.29 -4.63
C GLY A 45 -3.34 17.32 -3.52
N GLU A 46 -2.81 18.53 -3.68
CA GLU A 46 -3.02 19.64 -2.73
C GLU A 46 -4.49 20.05 -2.65
N GLU A 47 -5.19 20.19 -3.78
CA GLU A 47 -6.62 20.49 -3.84
C GLU A 47 -7.47 19.42 -3.15
N ILE A 48 -7.16 18.14 -3.38
CA ILE A 48 -7.85 17.02 -2.73
C ILE A 48 -7.67 17.12 -1.21
N MET A 49 -6.45 17.32 -0.74
CA MET A 49 -6.14 17.40 0.68
C MET A 49 -6.77 18.61 1.36
N ALA A 50 -6.83 19.75 0.70
CA ALA A 50 -7.47 20.96 1.22
C ALA A 50 -8.98 20.78 1.45
N LYS A 51 -9.64 19.92 0.64
CA LYS A 51 -11.07 19.65 0.74
C LYS A 51 -11.43 18.52 1.73
N ILE A 52 -10.49 17.66 2.08
CA ILE A 52 -10.70 16.57 3.05
C ILE A 52 -10.49 17.12 4.47
N LYS A 53 -11.57 17.55 5.12
CA LYS A 53 -11.55 18.19 6.45
C LYS A 53 -10.79 17.41 7.54
N VAL A 54 -10.64 16.10 7.39
CA VAL A 54 -9.99 15.20 8.37
C VAL A 54 -8.63 14.67 7.91
N ALA A 55 -8.11 15.15 6.76
CA ALA A 55 -6.89 14.63 6.17
C ALA A 55 -5.72 14.60 7.18
N HIS A 56 -5.43 15.73 7.83
CA HIS A 56 -4.35 15.79 8.81
C HIS A 56 -4.51 14.85 10.01
N ARG A 57 -5.74 14.52 10.38
CA ARG A 57 -6.01 13.61 11.51
C ARG A 57 -5.61 12.16 11.23
N HIS A 58 -5.51 11.78 9.95
CA HIS A 58 -5.18 10.43 9.52
C HIS A 58 -3.74 10.29 9.01
N ALA A 59 -2.96 11.37 8.95
CA ALA A 59 -1.58 11.35 8.46
C ALA A 59 -0.72 10.28 9.17
N TRP A 60 -0.89 10.11 10.47
CA TRP A 60 -0.18 9.13 11.28
C TRP A 60 -0.32 7.69 10.76
N SER A 61 -1.50 7.31 10.26
CA SER A 61 -1.74 5.94 9.77
C SER A 61 -1.02 5.67 8.44
N TYR A 62 -0.98 6.66 7.54
CA TYR A 62 -0.24 6.55 6.29
C TYR A 62 1.27 6.56 6.52
N THR A 63 1.76 7.39 7.47
CA THR A 63 3.16 7.37 7.89
C THR A 63 3.56 6.01 8.45
N ALA A 64 2.74 5.45 9.37
CA ALA A 64 2.99 4.13 9.95
C ALA A 64 2.94 3.01 8.90
N ARG A 65 1.99 3.07 7.94
CA ARG A 65 1.92 2.12 6.84
C ARG A 65 3.19 2.13 6.00
N THR A 66 3.57 3.30 5.50
CA THR A 66 4.78 3.46 4.69
C THR A 66 6.02 2.94 5.44
N TYR A 67 6.18 3.31 6.72
CA TYR A 67 7.30 2.83 7.55
C TYR A 67 7.31 1.32 7.72
N ASN A 68 6.16 0.70 7.98
CA ASN A 68 6.07 -0.75 8.16
C ASN A 68 6.42 -1.51 6.87
N VAL A 69 6.00 -1.00 5.71
CA VAL A 69 6.34 -1.60 4.41
C VAL A 69 7.82 -1.35 4.06
N ASP A 70 8.36 -0.14 4.33
CA ASP A 70 9.79 0.13 4.16
C ASP A 70 10.64 -0.83 5.00
N SER A 71 10.24 -1.06 6.25
CA SER A 71 10.91 -1.99 7.17
C SER A 71 10.84 -3.42 6.67
N PHE A 72 9.69 -3.86 6.16
CA PHE A 72 9.51 -5.18 5.55
C PHE A 72 10.44 -5.36 4.35
N VAL A 73 10.43 -4.43 3.40
CA VAL A 73 11.27 -4.49 2.20
C VAL A 73 12.75 -4.56 2.60
N THR A 74 13.19 -3.70 3.52
CA THR A 74 14.58 -3.70 4.00
C THR A 74 14.98 -5.04 4.61
N GLN A 75 14.10 -5.61 5.44
CA GLN A 75 14.34 -6.90 6.08
C GLN A 75 14.41 -8.03 5.06
N GLU A 76 13.49 -8.08 4.09
CA GLU A 76 13.46 -9.16 3.11
C GLU A 76 14.65 -9.10 2.11
N ILE A 77 15.11 -7.89 1.78
CA ILE A 77 16.34 -7.72 1.00
C ILE A 77 17.55 -8.25 1.79
N ALA A 78 17.65 -7.95 3.09
CA ALA A 78 18.69 -8.50 3.96
C ALA A 78 18.61 -10.02 4.08
N ASN A 79 17.40 -10.60 3.96
CA ASN A 79 17.14 -12.03 3.92
C ASN A 79 17.36 -12.67 2.52
N GLY A 80 17.91 -11.92 1.56
CA GLY A 80 18.30 -12.43 0.25
C GLY A 80 17.22 -12.33 -0.84
N ALA A 81 16.21 -11.46 -0.69
CA ALA A 81 15.31 -11.15 -1.79
C ALA A 81 16.08 -10.48 -2.93
N ASP A 82 15.91 -10.97 -4.15
CA ASP A 82 16.51 -10.45 -5.37
C ASP A 82 15.53 -9.69 -6.26
N MET A 83 14.23 -9.79 -5.93
CA MET A 83 13.15 -9.07 -6.63
C MET A 83 12.10 -8.56 -5.65
N VAL A 84 11.64 -7.33 -5.85
CA VAL A 84 10.44 -6.75 -5.24
C VAL A 84 9.39 -6.54 -6.33
N ILE A 85 8.18 -7.04 -6.09
CA ILE A 85 7.02 -6.85 -6.98
C ILE A 85 6.03 -5.95 -6.25
N ASP A 86 5.85 -4.75 -6.77
CA ASP A 86 4.98 -3.71 -6.23
C ASP A 86 3.67 -3.66 -7.03
N LEU A 87 2.61 -4.22 -6.44
CA LEU A 87 1.30 -4.34 -7.06
C LEU A 87 0.45 -3.10 -6.79
N ALA A 88 -0.12 -2.52 -7.84
CA ALA A 88 -0.78 -1.24 -7.81
C ALA A 88 0.15 -0.17 -7.21
N ALA A 89 1.36 -0.09 -7.78
CA ALA A 89 2.48 0.69 -7.27
C ALA A 89 2.19 2.19 -7.13
N GLY A 90 1.17 2.68 -7.83
CA GLY A 90 0.76 4.06 -7.72
C GLY A 90 1.92 5.03 -7.92
N LEU A 91 2.07 5.92 -6.96
CA LEU A 91 3.14 6.91 -6.92
C LEU A 91 4.24 6.53 -5.91
N ASP A 92 4.49 5.23 -5.69
CA ASP A 92 5.59 4.77 -4.84
C ASP A 92 6.93 5.26 -5.38
N THR A 93 7.83 5.64 -4.48
CA THR A 93 9.16 6.19 -4.79
C THR A 93 10.29 5.41 -4.12
N ARG A 94 10.00 4.24 -3.53
CA ARG A 94 11.02 3.39 -2.87
C ARG A 94 12.23 3.12 -3.75
N PRO A 95 12.06 2.82 -5.06
CA PRO A 95 13.19 2.62 -5.98
C PRO A 95 14.14 3.82 -6.09
N TYR A 96 13.69 5.01 -5.69
CA TYR A 96 14.47 6.25 -5.78
C TYR A 96 14.97 6.74 -4.42
N ARG A 97 14.20 6.46 -3.32
CA ARG A 97 14.45 7.08 -2.01
C ARG A 97 15.08 6.15 -0.98
N MET A 98 14.92 4.83 -1.13
CA MET A 98 15.48 3.85 -0.20
C MET A 98 16.92 3.49 -0.58
N GLN A 99 17.69 3.05 0.41
CA GLN A 99 19.01 2.45 0.18
C GLN A 99 18.82 0.99 -0.27
N LEU A 100 18.86 0.76 -1.57
CA LEU A 100 18.64 -0.53 -2.19
C LEU A 100 19.91 -1.00 -2.92
N PRO A 101 20.17 -2.32 -2.99
CA PRO A 101 21.23 -2.84 -3.84
C PRO A 101 20.98 -2.51 -5.31
N SER A 102 22.02 -2.09 -6.03
CA SER A 102 21.90 -1.79 -7.47
C SER A 102 21.55 -3.01 -8.32
N SER A 103 21.77 -4.22 -7.80
CA SER A 103 21.39 -5.47 -8.45
C SER A 103 19.94 -5.90 -8.22
N LEU A 104 19.24 -5.32 -7.23
CA LEU A 104 17.85 -5.63 -6.92
C LEU A 104 16.96 -5.31 -8.11
N GLN A 105 16.09 -6.23 -8.48
CA GLN A 105 15.03 -5.98 -9.44
C GLN A 105 13.80 -5.42 -8.71
N TRP A 106 13.29 -4.30 -9.17
CA TRP A 106 12.05 -3.69 -8.65
C TRP A 106 11.05 -3.58 -9.78
N ILE A 107 9.94 -4.31 -9.66
CA ILE A 107 8.89 -4.37 -10.68
C ILE A 107 7.67 -3.61 -10.16
N GLU A 108 7.36 -2.48 -10.78
CA GLU A 108 6.12 -1.74 -10.53
C GLU A 108 5.05 -2.17 -11.52
N ILE A 109 3.89 -2.60 -11.02
CA ILE A 109 2.74 -3.02 -11.83
C ILE A 109 1.57 -2.09 -11.50
N ASP A 110 1.07 -1.35 -12.48
CA ASP A 110 -0.08 -0.46 -12.32
C ASP A 110 -0.73 -0.13 -13.68
N LEU A 111 -1.84 0.60 -13.64
CA LEU A 111 -2.55 1.06 -14.82
C LEU A 111 -1.66 1.98 -15.69
N PRO A 112 -1.78 1.87 -17.03
CA PRO A 112 -0.91 2.59 -17.97
C PRO A 112 -0.87 4.11 -17.74
N GLU A 113 -2.01 4.71 -17.45
CA GLU A 113 -2.12 6.16 -17.30
C GLU A 113 -1.35 6.65 -16.07
N LEU A 114 -1.40 5.88 -14.97
CA LEU A 114 -0.72 6.26 -13.73
C LEU A 114 0.79 6.10 -13.84
N LEU A 115 1.26 5.03 -14.47
CA LEU A 115 2.67 4.84 -14.75
C LEU A 115 3.22 5.90 -15.72
N THR A 116 2.46 6.26 -16.76
CA THR A 116 2.82 7.34 -17.69
C THR A 116 2.96 8.67 -16.96
N TYR A 117 2.00 9.00 -16.09
CA TYR A 117 2.08 10.20 -15.26
C TYR A 117 3.35 10.20 -14.38
N LYS A 118 3.60 9.08 -13.70
CA LYS A 118 4.77 8.88 -12.84
C LYS A 118 6.08 9.08 -13.61
N ASP A 119 6.18 8.50 -14.81
CA ASP A 119 7.34 8.65 -15.68
C ASP A 119 7.58 10.10 -16.11
N GLN A 120 6.51 10.81 -16.45
CA GLN A 120 6.60 12.23 -16.82
C GLN A 120 7.11 13.08 -15.67
N VAL A 121 6.56 12.87 -14.45
CA VAL A 121 6.95 13.65 -13.27
C VAL A 121 8.36 13.31 -12.81
N LEU A 122 8.77 12.04 -12.89
CA LEU A 122 10.10 11.59 -12.47
C LEU A 122 11.14 11.63 -13.61
N LYS A 123 10.80 12.25 -14.75
CA LYS A 123 11.74 12.37 -15.88
C LYS A 123 13.06 13.01 -15.45
N GLY A 124 14.16 12.30 -15.70
CA GLY A 124 15.51 12.72 -15.33
C GLY A 124 15.99 12.22 -13.95
N GLU A 125 15.10 11.70 -13.12
CA GLU A 125 15.47 11.01 -11.89
C GLU A 125 15.98 9.59 -12.19
N LYS A 126 16.92 9.12 -11.39
CA LYS A 126 17.52 7.79 -11.56
C LYS A 126 17.15 6.91 -10.37
N PRO A 127 16.53 5.73 -10.57
CA PRO A 127 16.35 4.77 -9.51
C PRO A 127 17.69 4.23 -9.03
N VAL A 128 17.79 3.83 -7.77
CA VAL A 128 19.00 3.27 -7.17
C VAL A 128 19.17 1.78 -7.44
N CYS A 129 18.14 1.13 -7.96
CA CYS A 129 18.10 -0.30 -8.30
C CYS A 129 17.63 -0.50 -9.76
N ARG A 130 17.45 -1.73 -10.20
CA ARG A 130 16.94 -2.08 -11.55
C ARG A 130 15.43 -1.99 -11.54
N LEU A 131 14.89 -0.82 -11.91
CA LEU A 131 13.46 -0.56 -11.96
C LEU A 131 12.88 -0.91 -13.32
N GLU A 132 11.79 -1.67 -13.32
CA GLU A 132 10.92 -1.93 -14.46
C GLU A 132 9.48 -1.55 -14.13
N ARG A 133 8.77 -0.90 -15.05
CA ARG A 133 7.34 -0.58 -14.95
C ARG A 133 6.56 -1.36 -15.97
N ILE A 134 5.59 -2.13 -15.50
CA ILE A 134 4.72 -2.97 -16.33
C ILE A 134 3.31 -2.36 -16.32
N PRO A 135 2.89 -1.71 -17.41
CA PRO A 135 1.52 -1.22 -17.54
C PRO A 135 0.56 -2.41 -17.62
N PHE A 136 -0.25 -2.60 -16.58
CA PHE A 136 -1.07 -3.80 -16.48
C PHE A 136 -2.30 -3.57 -15.60
N ASP A 137 -3.46 -4.09 -16.06
CA ASP A 137 -4.67 -4.15 -15.26
C ASP A 137 -4.75 -5.49 -14.50
N LEU A 138 -4.55 -5.44 -13.18
CA LEU A 138 -4.58 -6.60 -12.30
C LEU A 138 -5.96 -7.31 -12.26
N ALA A 139 -7.02 -6.69 -12.75
CA ALA A 139 -8.34 -7.31 -12.88
C ALA A 139 -8.38 -8.39 -13.99
N ASN A 140 -7.47 -8.35 -14.96
CA ASN A 140 -7.34 -9.38 -15.99
C ASN A 140 -6.68 -10.65 -15.45
N ALA A 141 -7.50 -11.54 -14.87
CA ALA A 141 -7.02 -12.73 -14.15
C ALA A 141 -6.17 -13.68 -15.02
N GLY A 142 -6.51 -13.86 -16.29
CA GLY A 142 -5.76 -14.75 -17.19
C GLY A 142 -4.36 -14.23 -17.50
N ALA A 143 -4.26 -12.98 -17.90
CA ALA A 143 -2.98 -12.34 -18.18
C ALA A 143 -2.16 -12.13 -16.89
N ARG A 144 -2.80 -11.88 -15.74
CA ARG A 144 -2.13 -11.76 -14.45
C ARG A 144 -1.39 -13.02 -14.04
N ARG A 145 -2.00 -14.21 -14.22
CA ARG A 145 -1.33 -15.48 -13.93
C ARG A 145 -0.09 -15.68 -14.81
N ALA A 146 -0.21 -15.41 -16.10
CA ALA A 146 0.93 -15.51 -17.03
C ALA A 146 2.07 -14.55 -16.63
N LEU A 147 1.75 -13.32 -16.27
CA LEU A 147 2.72 -12.34 -15.81
C LEU A 147 3.43 -12.81 -14.52
N PHE A 148 2.66 -13.31 -13.54
CA PHE A 148 3.26 -13.80 -12.27
C PHE A 148 4.13 -15.03 -12.47
N GLU A 149 3.76 -15.94 -13.38
CA GLU A 149 4.61 -17.06 -13.75
C GLU A 149 5.91 -16.61 -14.42
N GLU A 150 5.86 -15.61 -15.30
CA GLU A 150 7.04 -15.03 -15.94
C GLU A 150 7.98 -14.41 -14.92
N LEU A 151 7.47 -13.52 -14.05
CA LEU A 151 8.24 -12.89 -12.96
C LEU A 151 8.79 -13.95 -12.00
N GLY A 152 7.98 -14.97 -11.71
CA GLY A 152 8.39 -16.07 -10.84
C GLY A 152 9.55 -16.90 -11.38
N ARG A 153 9.64 -17.05 -12.70
CA ARG A 153 10.80 -17.71 -13.34
C ARG A 153 12.05 -16.82 -13.34
N ALA A 154 11.89 -15.51 -13.38
CA ALA A 154 12.99 -14.56 -13.40
C ALA A 154 13.64 -14.37 -12.01
N ALA A 155 12.88 -14.55 -10.94
CA ALA A 155 13.34 -14.34 -9.56
C ALA A 155 13.83 -15.65 -8.92
N LYS A 156 14.83 -15.56 -8.05
CA LYS A 156 15.19 -16.63 -7.12
C LYS A 156 14.36 -16.54 -5.84
N ARG A 157 14.19 -15.33 -5.32
CA ARG A 157 13.42 -15.03 -4.12
C ARG A 157 12.73 -13.67 -4.30
N ALA A 158 11.48 -13.68 -4.72
CA ALA A 158 10.69 -12.47 -4.83
C ALA A 158 9.87 -12.20 -3.57
N VAL A 159 9.73 -10.92 -3.26
CA VAL A 159 8.79 -10.42 -2.26
C VAL A 159 7.78 -9.49 -2.92
N ILE A 160 6.55 -9.56 -2.45
CA ILE A 160 5.45 -8.79 -2.98
C ILE A 160 5.06 -7.71 -1.98
N ILE A 161 4.76 -6.53 -2.45
CA ILE A 161 4.10 -5.49 -1.69
C ILE A 161 2.83 -5.03 -2.40
N SER A 162 1.81 -4.71 -1.63
CA SER A 162 0.60 -4.07 -2.14
C SER A 162 0.04 -3.14 -1.08
N GLU A 163 0.01 -1.85 -1.36
CA GLU A 163 -0.50 -0.82 -0.45
C GLU A 163 -1.75 -0.16 -1.02
N GLY A 164 -2.86 -0.20 -0.26
CA GLY A 164 -4.11 0.41 -0.68
C GLY A 164 -4.73 -0.24 -1.91
N LEU A 165 -4.45 -1.52 -2.16
CA LEU A 165 -5.02 -2.28 -3.28
C LEU A 165 -6.23 -3.11 -2.85
N ILE A 166 -6.02 -4.02 -1.91
CA ILE A 166 -7.02 -5.06 -1.61
C ILE A 166 -8.31 -4.51 -1.01
N VAL A 167 -8.27 -3.35 -0.40
CA VAL A 167 -9.45 -2.69 0.19
C VAL A 167 -10.53 -2.35 -0.86
N TYR A 168 -10.16 -2.21 -2.13
CA TYR A 168 -11.07 -1.92 -3.24
C TYR A 168 -11.64 -3.18 -3.91
N LEU A 169 -11.09 -4.34 -3.62
CA LEU A 169 -11.47 -5.61 -4.22
C LEU A 169 -12.56 -6.31 -3.41
N THR A 170 -13.33 -7.18 -4.03
CA THR A 170 -14.22 -8.10 -3.34
C THR A 170 -13.43 -9.24 -2.69
N ALA A 171 -14.02 -9.96 -1.74
CA ALA A 171 -13.36 -11.11 -1.11
C ALA A 171 -12.96 -12.20 -2.13
N ALA A 172 -13.78 -12.41 -3.17
CA ALA A 172 -13.47 -13.35 -4.25
C ALA A 172 -12.26 -12.89 -5.09
N GLU A 173 -12.19 -11.60 -5.43
CA GLU A 173 -11.07 -11.01 -6.16
C GLU A 173 -9.78 -11.08 -5.36
N VAL A 174 -9.82 -10.78 -4.04
CA VAL A 174 -8.67 -10.93 -3.14
C VAL A 174 -8.22 -12.36 -3.04
N SER A 175 -9.16 -13.33 -2.89
CA SER A 175 -8.83 -14.77 -2.85
C SER A 175 -8.15 -15.22 -4.15
N ASN A 176 -8.65 -14.77 -5.30
CA ASN A 176 -8.08 -15.12 -6.59
C ASN A 176 -6.67 -14.52 -6.76
N LEU A 177 -6.50 -13.24 -6.42
CA LEU A 177 -5.19 -12.58 -6.44
C LEU A 177 -4.20 -13.32 -5.53
N ALA A 178 -4.60 -13.62 -4.30
CA ALA A 178 -3.75 -14.30 -3.33
C ALA A 178 -3.31 -15.70 -3.83
N ARG A 179 -4.22 -16.49 -4.44
CA ARG A 179 -3.87 -17.80 -5.03
C ARG A 179 -2.95 -17.66 -6.23
N ASP A 180 -3.20 -16.67 -7.11
CA ASP A 180 -2.33 -16.41 -8.25
C ASP A 180 -0.92 -16.01 -7.80
N LEU A 181 -0.79 -15.23 -6.72
CA LEU A 181 0.49 -14.88 -6.10
C LEU A 181 1.18 -16.07 -5.41
N ALA A 182 0.40 -17.02 -4.90
CA ALA A 182 0.95 -18.22 -4.27
C ALA A 182 1.44 -19.27 -5.28
N ALA A 183 1.10 -19.15 -6.57
CA ALA A 183 1.48 -20.15 -7.58
C ALA A 183 2.99 -20.18 -7.87
N PRO A 184 3.70 -19.08 -8.18
CA PRO A 184 5.13 -19.12 -8.48
C PRO A 184 5.97 -19.51 -7.24
N ALA A 185 6.90 -20.47 -7.39
CA ALA A 185 7.69 -20.98 -6.26
C ALA A 185 8.58 -19.91 -5.61
N SER A 186 9.08 -18.97 -6.39
CA SER A 186 9.96 -17.88 -5.92
C SER A 186 9.24 -16.76 -5.17
N PHE A 187 7.91 -16.67 -5.25
CA PHE A 187 7.13 -15.68 -4.51
C PHE A 187 6.95 -16.17 -3.07
N GLN A 188 7.78 -15.68 -2.15
CA GLN A 188 7.88 -16.26 -0.81
C GLN A 188 7.26 -15.39 0.28
N ARG A 189 7.21 -14.09 0.09
CA ARG A 189 6.72 -13.11 1.07
C ARG A 189 5.79 -12.10 0.43
N TRP A 190 4.76 -11.71 1.16
CA TRP A 190 3.85 -10.65 0.73
C TRP A 190 3.48 -9.77 1.91
N ALA A 191 3.65 -8.44 1.76
CA ALA A 191 3.13 -7.45 2.70
C ALA A 191 1.96 -6.71 2.07
N THR A 192 0.85 -6.61 2.81
CA THR A 192 -0.34 -5.88 2.39
C THR A 192 -0.99 -5.19 3.57
N ASP A 193 -1.66 -4.06 3.33
CA ASP A 193 -2.45 -3.41 4.37
C ASP A 193 -3.84 -4.03 4.47
N LEU A 194 -4.32 -4.16 5.71
CA LEU A 194 -5.62 -4.75 6.03
C LEU A 194 -6.32 -3.93 7.10
N CYS A 195 -7.65 -3.89 7.05
CA CYS A 195 -8.46 -3.26 8.07
C CYS A 195 -9.56 -4.20 8.60
N SER A 196 -10.06 -3.91 9.80
CA SER A 196 -11.22 -4.60 10.35
C SER A 196 -12.52 -4.15 9.69
N PRO A 197 -13.58 -4.96 9.70
CA PRO A 197 -14.92 -4.58 9.20
C PRO A 197 -15.44 -3.29 9.83
N ARG A 198 -15.17 -3.08 11.12
CA ARG A 198 -15.57 -1.86 11.82
C ARG A 198 -14.83 -0.63 11.30
N LEU A 199 -13.52 -0.73 11.05
CA LEU A 199 -12.75 0.37 10.44
C LEU A 199 -13.25 0.65 9.02
N LEU A 200 -13.48 -0.39 8.21
CA LEU A 200 -14.03 -0.24 6.86
C LEU A 200 -15.36 0.54 6.88
N THR A 201 -16.28 0.15 7.76
CA THR A 201 -17.58 0.86 7.90
C THR A 201 -17.38 2.34 8.27
N MET A 202 -16.41 2.65 9.13
CA MET A 202 -16.10 4.02 9.48
C MET A 202 -15.53 4.81 8.29
N LEU A 203 -14.61 4.22 7.53
CA LEU A 203 -14.04 4.82 6.33
C LEU A 203 -15.10 5.03 5.22
N GLN A 204 -15.99 4.06 5.02
CA GLN A 204 -17.11 4.19 4.09
C GLN A 204 -18.02 5.37 4.45
N LYS A 205 -18.27 5.62 5.73
CA LYS A 205 -19.05 6.79 6.18
C LYS A 205 -18.32 8.11 5.98
N GLN A 206 -17.00 8.13 6.06
CA GLN A 206 -16.20 9.36 5.95
C GLN A 206 -15.91 9.76 4.50
N VAL A 207 -15.52 8.81 3.65
CA VAL A 207 -15.04 9.06 2.29
C VAL A 207 -15.72 8.19 1.23
N GLY A 208 -16.60 7.26 1.63
CA GLY A 208 -17.17 6.25 0.74
C GLY A 208 -18.00 6.83 -0.41
N SER A 209 -18.74 7.91 -0.19
CA SER A 209 -19.50 8.56 -1.27
C SER A 209 -18.59 9.15 -2.35
N GLN A 210 -17.47 9.74 -1.96
CA GLN A 210 -16.49 10.35 -2.87
C GLN A 210 -15.73 9.26 -3.65
N LEU A 211 -15.30 8.20 -2.95
CA LEU A 211 -14.62 7.05 -3.56
C LEU A 211 -15.56 6.25 -4.47
N GLY A 212 -16.82 6.08 -4.07
CA GLY A 212 -17.83 5.41 -4.89
C GLY A 212 -18.12 6.13 -6.21
N GLN A 213 -18.23 7.47 -6.19
CA GLN A 213 -18.37 8.29 -7.39
C GLN A 213 -17.14 8.21 -8.31
N ALA A 214 -15.97 8.00 -7.74
CA ALA A 214 -14.71 7.81 -8.46
C ALA A 214 -14.49 6.36 -8.95
N GLY A 215 -15.47 5.46 -8.80
CA GLY A 215 -15.33 4.06 -9.20
C GLY A 215 -14.42 3.23 -8.31
N ALA A 216 -14.05 3.73 -7.12
CA ALA A 216 -13.16 3.09 -6.18
C ALA A 216 -13.84 2.82 -4.80
N PRO A 217 -14.99 2.09 -4.75
CA PRO A 217 -15.65 1.83 -3.49
C PRO A 217 -14.81 0.89 -2.60
N LEU A 218 -14.75 1.21 -1.29
CA LEU A 218 -14.10 0.34 -0.30
C LEU A 218 -14.97 -0.90 -0.07
N LYS A 219 -14.40 -2.11 -0.22
CA LYS A 219 -15.16 -3.38 -0.22
C LYS A 219 -14.62 -4.42 0.75
N PHE A 220 -13.30 -4.51 0.93
CA PHE A 220 -12.67 -5.64 1.59
C PHE A 220 -12.21 -5.34 3.02
N ALA A 221 -12.76 -6.07 3.95
CA ALA A 221 -12.30 -6.21 5.33
C ALA A 221 -12.84 -7.54 5.88
N PRO A 222 -12.07 -8.62 5.84
CA PRO A 222 -12.54 -9.93 6.22
C PRO A 222 -12.73 -10.05 7.74
N GLU A 223 -13.80 -10.72 8.18
CA GLU A 223 -14.06 -10.98 9.60
C GLU A 223 -12.97 -11.85 10.24
N GLN A 224 -12.36 -12.74 9.45
CA GLN A 224 -11.24 -13.59 9.86
C GLN A 224 -9.94 -12.81 10.04
N GLY A 225 -9.91 -11.53 9.64
CA GLY A 225 -8.69 -10.73 9.65
C GLY A 225 -7.57 -11.37 8.80
N PRO A 226 -6.32 -11.38 9.30
CA PRO A 226 -5.19 -11.96 8.56
C PRO A 226 -5.34 -13.45 8.24
N ALA A 227 -6.12 -14.20 9.02
CA ALA A 227 -6.34 -15.63 8.79
C ALA A 227 -7.09 -15.93 7.47
N PHE A 228 -7.74 -14.92 6.86
CA PHE A 228 -8.36 -15.04 5.54
C PHE A 228 -7.39 -15.61 4.48
N PHE A 229 -6.14 -15.21 4.53
CA PHE A 229 -5.14 -15.61 3.54
C PHE A 229 -4.68 -17.07 3.68
N THR A 230 -4.99 -17.72 4.81
CA THR A 230 -4.56 -19.09 5.09
C THR A 230 -5.14 -20.11 4.08
N GLU A 231 -6.37 -19.89 3.62
CA GLU A 231 -7.03 -20.71 2.60
C GLU A 231 -6.58 -20.38 1.18
N CYS A 232 -5.76 -19.31 1.02
CA CYS A 232 -5.24 -18.84 -0.25
C CYS A 232 -3.76 -19.20 -0.48
N GLY A 233 -3.17 -20.05 0.38
CA GLY A 233 -1.77 -20.49 0.26
C GLY A 233 -0.76 -19.65 1.02
N TRP A 234 -1.21 -18.79 1.95
CA TRP A 234 -0.35 -17.90 2.73
C TRP A 234 -0.54 -18.10 4.23
N THR A 235 0.54 -17.95 4.99
CA THR A 235 0.53 -17.97 6.46
C THR A 235 0.83 -16.56 6.97
N PRO A 236 -0.04 -15.92 7.75
CA PRO A 236 0.30 -14.69 8.45
C PRO A 236 1.42 -14.94 9.47
N ILE A 237 2.54 -14.24 9.32
CA ILE A 237 3.72 -14.41 10.19
C ILE A 237 3.99 -13.20 11.08
N ASP A 238 3.60 -12.01 10.61
CA ASP A 238 3.69 -10.77 11.39
C ASP A 238 2.51 -9.86 11.06
N VAL A 239 2.05 -9.14 12.05
CA VAL A 239 0.93 -8.19 11.92
C VAL A 239 1.28 -6.92 12.68
N ARG A 240 1.56 -5.85 11.96
CA ARG A 240 1.96 -4.56 12.51
C ARG A 240 0.81 -3.57 12.45
N SER A 241 0.24 -3.28 13.61
CA SER A 241 -0.82 -2.27 13.75
C SER A 241 -0.29 -0.88 13.39
N MET A 242 -1.04 -0.15 12.57
CA MET A 242 -0.70 1.24 12.26
C MET A 242 -0.74 2.10 13.55
N LEU A 243 -1.65 1.81 14.48
CA LEU A 243 -1.78 2.54 15.75
C LEU A 243 -0.53 2.36 16.62
N GLN A 244 -0.07 1.12 16.81
CA GLN A 244 1.10 0.82 17.62
C GLN A 244 2.37 1.40 16.97
N SER A 245 2.57 1.16 15.67
CA SER A 245 3.70 1.73 14.94
C SER A 245 3.73 3.26 15.02
N ALA A 246 2.58 3.93 14.86
CA ALA A 246 2.52 5.38 14.97
C ALA A 246 2.80 5.88 16.40
N ALA A 247 2.46 5.09 17.44
CA ALA A 247 2.81 5.41 18.83
C ALA A 247 4.34 5.35 19.03
N GLU A 248 4.97 4.28 18.58
CA GLU A 248 6.43 4.08 18.64
C GLU A 248 7.17 5.18 17.88
N LEU A 249 6.67 5.56 16.72
CA LEU A 249 7.20 6.63 15.87
C LEU A 249 6.88 8.05 16.40
N LYS A 250 6.14 8.18 17.50
CA LYS A 250 5.70 9.46 18.09
C LYS A 250 4.86 10.31 17.12
N ARG A 251 4.05 9.65 16.28
CA ARG A 251 3.17 10.31 15.29
C ARG A 251 1.71 10.37 15.71
N LEU A 252 1.32 9.67 16.78
CA LEU A 252 -0.06 9.71 17.26
C LEU A 252 -0.43 11.06 17.88
N PRO A 253 -1.63 11.59 17.57
CA PRO A 253 -2.24 12.67 18.33
C PRO A 253 -2.34 12.31 19.83
N LEU A 254 -2.20 13.29 20.73
CA LEU A 254 -2.14 13.08 22.17
C LEU A 254 -3.27 12.20 22.70
N LEU A 255 -4.52 12.47 22.30
CA LEU A 255 -5.68 11.70 22.73
C LEU A 255 -5.65 10.24 22.24
N MET A 256 -5.03 9.97 21.09
CA MET A 256 -4.94 8.62 20.55
C MET A 256 -3.86 7.77 21.22
N ARG A 257 -2.90 8.37 21.90
CA ARG A 257 -1.85 7.65 22.63
C ARG A 257 -2.42 6.75 23.73
N LEU A 258 -3.55 7.13 24.32
CA LEU A 258 -4.24 6.30 25.29
C LEU A 258 -4.73 4.98 24.70
N PHE A 259 -5.17 4.97 23.44
CA PHE A 259 -5.60 3.75 22.79
C PHE A 259 -4.44 2.80 22.47
N ALA A 260 -3.25 3.32 22.26
CA ALA A 260 -2.06 2.51 22.05
C ALA A 260 -1.55 1.79 23.33
N LEU A 261 -2.07 2.15 24.51
CA LEU A 261 -1.77 1.43 25.75
C LEU A 261 -2.52 0.09 25.88
N PHE A 262 -3.57 -0.12 25.08
CA PHE A 262 -4.31 -1.38 25.07
C PHE A 262 -3.64 -2.42 24.16
N PRO A 263 -3.79 -3.71 24.49
CA PRO A 263 -3.26 -4.79 23.65
C PRO A 263 -3.76 -4.70 22.19
N ASP A 264 -2.83 -4.83 21.25
CA ASP A 264 -3.16 -4.85 19.83
C ASP A 264 -3.97 -6.10 19.49
N PRO A 265 -5.17 -5.95 18.89
CA PRO A 265 -5.98 -7.09 18.44
C PRO A 265 -5.38 -7.83 17.26
N LYS A 266 -4.34 -7.31 16.60
CA LYS A 266 -3.67 -7.89 15.42
C LYS A 266 -4.65 -8.34 14.33
N GLY A 267 -5.75 -7.61 14.18
CA GLY A 267 -6.80 -7.91 13.20
C GLY A 267 -7.68 -9.12 13.50
N THR A 268 -7.55 -9.75 14.68
CA THR A 268 -8.32 -10.96 15.03
C THR A 268 -9.69 -10.65 15.65
N LYS A 269 -10.00 -9.38 15.92
CA LYS A 269 -11.25 -8.93 16.53
C LYS A 269 -12.03 -8.02 15.57
N PRO A 270 -12.98 -8.55 14.79
CA PRO A 270 -13.66 -7.78 13.71
C PRO A 270 -14.47 -6.58 14.23
N LYS A 271 -14.94 -6.65 15.48
CA LYS A 271 -15.70 -5.57 16.13
C LYS A 271 -14.84 -4.44 16.66
N GLN A 272 -13.53 -4.58 16.71
CA GLN A 272 -12.61 -3.50 17.10
C GLN A 272 -12.17 -2.70 15.88
N ILE A 273 -11.92 -1.40 16.08
CA ILE A 273 -11.31 -0.55 15.04
C ILE A 273 -9.84 -0.90 14.97
N TRP A 274 -9.42 -1.48 13.83
CA TRP A 274 -8.04 -1.90 13.63
C TRP A 274 -7.65 -1.75 12.15
N GLY A 275 -6.41 -1.35 11.93
CA GLY A 275 -5.76 -1.35 10.63
C GLY A 275 -4.26 -1.59 10.80
N GLY A 276 -3.66 -2.35 9.90
CA GLY A 276 -2.26 -2.73 10.00
C GLY A 276 -1.69 -3.25 8.68
N VAL A 277 -0.39 -3.48 8.68
CA VAL A 277 0.32 -4.20 7.62
C VAL A 277 0.48 -5.65 8.06
N VAL A 278 0.00 -6.56 7.23
CA VAL A 278 0.10 -8.00 7.42
C VAL A 278 1.25 -8.51 6.56
N GLN A 279 2.15 -9.25 7.17
CA GLN A 279 3.24 -9.96 6.49
C GLN A 279 2.84 -11.43 6.35
N LEU A 280 2.87 -11.91 5.14
CA LEU A 280 2.45 -13.25 4.75
C LEU A 280 3.65 -14.02 4.22
N GLU A 281 3.76 -15.28 4.64
CA GLU A 281 4.72 -16.25 4.11
C GLU A 281 3.97 -17.29 3.30
N LYS A 282 4.52 -17.67 2.16
CA LYS A 282 3.99 -18.78 1.35
C LYS A 282 4.07 -20.08 2.14
N LYS A 283 3.00 -20.89 2.06
CA LYS A 283 2.96 -22.25 2.63
C LYS A 283 3.90 -23.20 1.91
#